data_e6dbf288eefd08b2183afda7591fddf3
#
_entry.id   e6dbf288eefd08b2183afda7591fddf3
#
_cell.length_a   1.000
_cell.length_b   1.000
_cell.length_c   1.000
_cell.angle_alpha   90.00
_cell.angle_beta   90.00
_cell.angle_gamma   90.00
#
_symmetry.space_group_name_H-M   'P 1'
#
loop_
_entity.id
_entity.type
_entity.pdbx_description
1 polymer ?
#
loop_
_entity_poly.entity_id
_entity_poly.type
_entity_poly.pdbx_seq_one_letter_code
_entity_poly.pdbx_strand_id
1 'polypeptide(L)'
;MKKTVSTGFINFNVTVDICNTKNMIESGYISDDIKVYGLCIKKDVLDYIIVFNSDYDITTEIILHEVYHLFFHVINDIGINDTFSAKELGKDMYCYMFVDMFSKAMRIVRK
;
A
#
# COMPACT_ATOMS: atom_id res chain seq x y z
N MET A 1 2.37 -1.96 -14.76
CA MET A 1 1.19 -2.83 -14.59
C MET A 1 0.42 -2.36 -13.38
N LYS A 2 -0.86 -2.16 -13.54
CA LYS A 2 -1.72 -1.68 -12.47
C LYS A 2 -2.79 -2.70 -12.15
N LYS A 3 -3.01 -2.96 -10.86
CA LYS A 3 -4.10 -3.80 -10.39
C LYS A 3 -4.76 -3.16 -9.17
N THR A 4 -6.09 -3.19 -9.14
CA THR A 4 -6.86 -2.69 -8.01
C THR A 4 -7.23 -3.86 -7.11
N VAL A 5 -7.07 -3.65 -5.81
CA VAL A 5 -7.34 -4.66 -4.80
C VAL A 5 -8.35 -4.09 -3.82
N SER A 6 -9.37 -4.87 -3.48
CA SER A 6 -10.28 -4.52 -2.39
C SER A 6 -10.03 -5.44 -1.21
N THR A 7 -10.32 -4.95 -0.02
CA THR A 7 -10.20 -5.75 1.19
C THR A 7 -11.58 -6.08 1.74
N GLY A 8 -11.68 -7.20 2.47
CA GLY A 8 -12.94 -7.67 3.01
C GLY A 8 -13.39 -6.98 4.31
N PHE A 9 -12.52 -6.18 4.93
CA PHE A 9 -12.81 -5.61 6.24
C PHE A 9 -13.38 -4.20 6.15
N ILE A 10 -12.86 -3.40 5.22
CA ILE A 10 -13.24 -2.02 5.03
C ILE A 10 -13.22 -1.74 3.54
N ASN A 11 -14.20 -1.00 3.06
CA ASN A 11 -14.25 -0.62 1.66
C ASN A 11 -13.23 0.47 1.38
N PHE A 12 -12.11 0.10 0.83
CA PHE A 12 -11.15 1.06 0.30
C PHE A 12 -10.47 0.47 -0.94
N ASN A 13 -9.93 1.35 -1.76
CA ASN A 13 -9.30 0.96 -3.02
C ASN A 13 -7.79 1.08 -2.92
N VAL A 14 -7.10 0.06 -3.36
CA VAL A 14 -5.64 0.08 -3.48
C VAL A 14 -5.30 -0.32 -4.91
N THR A 15 -4.56 0.55 -5.58
CA THR A 15 -3.99 0.23 -6.88
C THR A 15 -2.52 -0.09 -6.68
N VAL A 16 -2.09 -1.25 -7.18
CA VAL A 16 -0.68 -1.63 -7.18
C VAL A 16 -0.15 -1.39 -8.58
N ASP A 17 0.84 -0.53 -8.70
CA ASP A 17 1.46 -0.18 -9.97
C ASP A 17 2.93 -0.61 -9.95
N ILE A 18 3.33 -1.39 -10.93
CA ILE A 18 4.72 -1.83 -11.08
C ILE A 18 5.25 -1.20 -12.35
N CYS A 19 6.23 -0.32 -12.22
CA CYS A 19 6.79 0.40 -13.34
C CYS A 19 8.25 0.78 -13.06
N ASN A 20 8.97 1.16 -14.09
CA ASN A 20 10.37 1.56 -13.96
C ASN A 20 10.49 3.04 -13.55
N THR A 21 11.71 3.47 -13.25
CA THR A 21 11.98 4.85 -12.82
C THR A 21 11.46 5.88 -13.83
N LYS A 22 11.71 5.63 -15.10
CA LYS A 22 11.27 6.55 -16.16
C LYS A 22 9.76 6.73 -16.14
N ASN A 23 9.02 5.64 -16.04
CA ASN A 23 7.55 5.69 -15.98
C ASN A 23 7.05 6.32 -14.69
N MET A 24 7.76 6.14 -13.58
CA MET A 24 7.42 6.79 -12.32
C MET A 24 7.52 8.31 -12.45
N ILE A 25 8.53 8.79 -13.15
CA ILE A 25 8.69 10.23 -13.41
C ILE A 25 7.59 10.72 -14.35
N GLU A 26 7.34 10.01 -15.43
CA GLU A 26 6.32 10.38 -16.43
C GLU A 26 4.93 10.38 -15.82
N SER A 27 4.65 9.47 -14.90
CA SER A 27 3.35 9.39 -14.22
C SER A 27 3.21 10.42 -13.09
N GLY A 28 4.27 11.15 -12.78
CA GLY A 28 4.22 12.15 -11.72
C GLY A 28 4.38 11.60 -10.32
N TYR A 29 4.75 10.33 -10.17
CA TYR A 29 4.95 9.74 -8.86
C TYR A 29 6.18 10.30 -8.16
N ILE A 30 7.23 10.56 -8.92
CA ILE A 30 8.46 11.21 -8.43
C ILE A 30 8.85 12.32 -9.39
N SER A 31 9.51 13.36 -8.88
CA SER A 31 9.84 14.54 -9.68
C SER A 31 11.22 14.46 -10.31
N ASP A 32 12.15 13.71 -9.72
CA ASP A 32 13.53 13.63 -10.16
C ASP A 32 13.96 12.18 -10.31
N ASP A 33 15.07 11.98 -11.03
CA ASP A 33 15.70 10.69 -11.16
C ASP A 33 16.46 10.35 -9.87
N ILE A 34 15.72 10.00 -8.85
CA ILE A 34 16.26 9.61 -7.55
C ILE A 34 16.04 8.11 -7.35
N LYS A 35 16.83 7.53 -6.46
CA LYS A 35 16.75 6.10 -6.18
C LYS A 35 15.56 5.82 -5.26
N VAL A 36 14.46 5.38 -5.85
CA VAL A 36 13.23 5.03 -5.13
C VAL A 36 12.86 3.60 -5.45
N TYR A 37 12.78 2.76 -4.43
CA TYR A 37 12.41 1.34 -4.60
C TYR A 37 10.90 1.14 -4.66
N GLY A 38 10.17 1.97 -3.95
CA GLY A 38 8.72 1.93 -3.91
C GLY A 38 8.20 3.13 -3.17
N LEU A 39 6.90 3.36 -3.28
CA LEU A 39 6.24 4.41 -2.52
C LEU A 39 4.75 4.11 -2.37
N CYS A 40 4.14 4.76 -1.39
CA CYS A 40 2.70 4.67 -1.15
C CYS A 40 2.12 6.08 -1.24
N ILE A 41 1.11 6.25 -2.08
CA ILE A 41 0.49 7.53 -2.35
C ILE A 41 -0.97 7.46 -1.93
N LYS A 42 -1.41 8.46 -1.17
CA LYS A 42 -2.82 8.66 -0.92
C LYS A 42 -3.38 9.56 -2.00
N LYS A 43 -4.27 9.03 -2.82
CA LYS A 43 -4.95 9.80 -3.88
C LYS A 43 -6.13 10.58 -3.34
N ASP A 44 -6.90 9.94 -2.48
CA ASP A 44 -8.12 10.49 -1.89
C ASP A 44 -8.41 9.69 -0.62
N VAL A 45 -9.45 10.07 0.10
CA VAL A 45 -9.87 9.31 1.28
C VAL A 45 -10.21 7.88 0.85
N LEU A 46 -9.58 6.91 1.50
CA LEU A 46 -9.77 5.48 1.23
C LEU A 46 -9.45 5.09 -0.22
N ASP A 47 -8.53 5.82 -0.85
CA ASP A 47 -8.06 5.54 -2.20
C ASP A 47 -6.56 5.75 -2.28
N TYR A 48 -5.80 4.67 -2.50
CA TYR A 48 -4.34 4.67 -2.39
C TYR A 48 -3.70 3.99 -3.59
N ILE A 49 -2.44 4.36 -3.83
CA ILE A 49 -1.59 3.69 -4.82
C ILE A 49 -0.32 3.24 -4.12
N ILE A 50 0.05 1.98 -4.31
CA ILE A 50 1.38 1.49 -3.98
C ILE A 50 2.13 1.32 -5.30
N VAL A 51 3.31 1.92 -5.39
CA VAL A 51 4.16 1.83 -6.58
C VAL A 51 5.42 1.06 -6.22
N PHE A 52 5.76 0.08 -7.05
CA PHE A 52 7.03 -0.65 -6.93
C PHE A 52 7.87 -0.38 -8.17
N ASN A 53 9.14 -0.07 -7.96
CA ASN A 53 10.06 0.25 -9.04
C ASN A 53 10.70 -1.02 -9.59
N SER A 54 10.35 -1.35 -10.84
CA SER A 54 10.83 -2.56 -11.50
C SER A 54 12.28 -2.48 -11.95
N ASP A 55 12.93 -1.32 -11.87
CA ASP A 55 14.36 -1.20 -12.12
C ASP A 55 15.19 -1.87 -11.03
N TYR A 56 14.61 -2.14 -9.89
CA TYR A 56 15.25 -2.79 -8.76
C TYR A 56 14.55 -4.10 -8.46
N ASP A 57 15.23 -4.96 -7.71
CA ASP A 57 14.61 -6.18 -7.24
C ASP A 57 13.55 -5.85 -6.18
N ILE A 58 12.32 -6.27 -6.43
CA ILE A 58 11.21 -5.99 -5.51
C ILE A 58 11.20 -7.07 -4.45
N THR A 59 11.90 -6.81 -3.35
CA THR A 59 12.04 -7.77 -2.26
C THR A 59 10.80 -7.80 -1.38
N THR A 60 10.67 -8.86 -0.59
CA THR A 60 9.60 -8.97 0.40
C THR A 60 9.63 -7.80 1.38
N GLU A 61 10.82 -7.36 1.75
CA GLU A 61 10.97 -6.22 2.68
C GLU A 61 10.43 -4.92 2.09
N ILE A 62 10.66 -4.69 0.80
CA ILE A 62 10.11 -3.51 0.12
C ILE A 62 8.58 -3.58 0.09
N ILE A 63 8.03 -4.74 -0.23
CA ILE A 63 6.57 -4.93 -0.24
C ILE A 63 5.99 -4.66 1.15
N LEU A 64 6.60 -5.24 2.17
CA LEU A 64 6.17 -5.06 3.55
C LEU A 64 6.23 -3.59 3.97
N HIS A 65 7.30 -2.90 3.59
CA HIS A 65 7.50 -1.49 3.92
C HIS A 65 6.36 -0.62 3.35
N GLU A 66 6.01 -0.82 2.08
CA GLU A 66 4.97 -0.03 1.45
C GLU A 66 3.57 -0.39 1.96
N VAL A 67 3.32 -1.66 2.25
CA VAL A 67 2.05 -2.08 2.85
C VAL A 67 1.90 -1.48 4.26
N TYR A 68 3.00 -1.35 4.99
CA TYR A 68 2.99 -0.72 6.31
C TYR A 68 2.57 0.74 6.22
N HIS A 69 3.11 1.50 5.25
CA HIS A 69 2.69 2.87 5.00
C HIS A 69 1.20 2.94 4.64
N LEU A 70 0.76 2.04 3.78
CA LEU A 70 -0.64 1.96 3.40
C LEU A 70 -1.53 1.76 4.63
N PHE A 71 -1.13 0.87 5.51
CA PHE A 71 -1.88 0.56 6.74
C PHE A 71 -2.06 1.80 7.60
N PHE A 72 -1.03 2.62 7.74
CA PHE A 72 -1.13 3.88 8.49
C PHE A 72 -2.11 4.85 7.85
N HIS A 73 -2.09 4.97 6.53
CA HIS A 73 -3.04 5.84 5.83
C HIS A 73 -4.47 5.38 6.05
N VAL A 74 -4.71 4.08 5.95
CA VAL A 74 -6.05 3.52 6.16
C VAL A 74 -6.55 3.80 7.57
N ILE A 75 -5.73 3.55 8.58
CA ILE A 75 -6.10 3.80 9.97
C ILE A 75 -6.47 5.27 10.19
N ASN A 76 -5.68 6.18 9.64
CA ASN A 76 -5.95 7.59 9.77
C ASN A 76 -7.25 7.99 9.09
N ASP A 77 -7.52 7.44 7.91
CA ASP A 77 -8.69 7.81 7.12
C ASP A 77 -9.98 7.30 7.72
N ILE A 78 -9.97 6.11 8.31
CA ILE A 78 -11.18 5.58 8.94
C ILE A 78 -11.43 6.19 10.31
N GLY A 79 -10.51 7.00 10.81
CA GLY A 79 -10.67 7.70 12.07
C GLY A 79 -10.70 6.77 13.28
N ILE A 80 -10.18 5.57 13.15
CA ILE A 80 -10.09 4.65 14.28
C ILE A 80 -8.94 5.13 15.14
N ASN A 81 -9.31 5.75 16.22
CA ASN A 81 -8.34 6.23 17.18
C ASN A 81 -8.53 5.46 18.49
N ASP A 82 -8.21 6.09 19.54
CA ASP A 82 -8.11 5.54 20.87
C ASP A 82 -9.27 4.68 21.29
N THR A 83 -10.50 5.08 21.00
CA THR A 83 -11.68 4.39 21.53
C THR A 83 -11.86 3.01 20.93
N PHE A 84 -11.63 2.89 19.65
CA PHE A 84 -11.83 1.64 18.95
C PHE A 84 -10.57 0.77 18.98
N SER A 85 -9.44 1.38 18.69
CA SER A 85 -8.16 0.67 18.59
C SER A 85 -7.68 0.13 19.92
N ALA A 86 -8.11 0.72 21.02
CA ALA A 86 -7.72 0.27 22.35
C ALA A 86 -8.38 -1.06 22.71
N LYS A 87 -9.43 -1.45 22.01
CA LYS A 87 -10.12 -2.70 22.29
C LYS A 87 -9.38 -3.87 21.64
N GLU A 88 -9.40 -5.00 22.28
CA GLU A 88 -8.74 -6.21 21.78
C GLU A 88 -9.28 -6.62 20.41
N LEU A 89 -10.59 -6.51 20.22
CA LEU A 89 -11.22 -6.81 18.95
C LEU A 89 -10.67 -5.93 17.83
N GLY A 90 -10.44 -4.65 18.12
CA GLY A 90 -9.87 -3.73 17.15
C GLY A 90 -8.44 -4.11 16.77
N LYS A 91 -7.65 -4.55 17.75
CA LYS A 91 -6.27 -5.00 17.48
C LYS A 91 -6.23 -6.19 16.55
N ASP A 92 -7.09 -7.19 16.80
CA ASP A 92 -7.16 -8.36 15.95
C ASP A 92 -7.58 -7.99 14.54
N MET A 93 -8.55 -7.11 14.41
CA MET A 93 -9.00 -6.65 13.09
C MET A 93 -7.89 -5.95 12.32
N TYR A 94 -7.08 -5.15 12.99
CA TYR A 94 -5.92 -4.51 12.35
C TYR A 94 -4.92 -5.52 11.87
N CYS A 95 -4.62 -6.53 12.65
CA CYS A 95 -3.67 -7.57 12.26
C CYS A 95 -4.17 -8.33 11.03
N TYR A 96 -5.43 -8.72 11.03
CA TYR A 96 -6.01 -9.42 9.87
C TYR A 96 -6.01 -8.54 8.63
N MET A 97 -6.34 -7.27 8.78
CA MET A 97 -6.36 -6.33 7.66
C MET A 97 -4.96 -6.16 7.06
N PHE A 98 -3.95 -6.03 7.92
CA PHE A 98 -2.56 -5.90 7.48
C PHE A 98 -2.11 -7.15 6.71
N VAL A 99 -2.36 -8.34 7.27
CA VAL A 99 -1.98 -9.60 6.64
C VAL A 99 -2.69 -9.77 5.30
N ASP A 100 -3.97 -9.43 5.23
CA ASP A 100 -4.74 -9.52 4.00
C ASP A 100 -4.15 -8.62 2.90
N MET A 101 -3.85 -7.36 3.24
CA MET A 101 -3.26 -6.43 2.28
C MET A 101 -1.89 -6.88 1.82
N PHE A 102 -1.06 -7.34 2.75
CA PHE A 102 0.28 -7.82 2.43
C PHE A 102 0.22 -9.05 1.51
N SER A 103 -0.66 -9.99 1.81
CA SER A 103 -0.82 -11.20 1.00
C SER A 103 -1.27 -10.88 -0.42
N LYS A 104 -2.18 -9.92 -0.57
CA LYS A 104 -2.67 -9.51 -1.88
C LYS A 104 -1.58 -8.79 -2.68
N ALA A 105 -0.82 -7.91 -2.03
CA ALA A 105 0.30 -7.23 -2.67
C ALA A 105 1.36 -8.24 -3.12
N MET A 106 1.69 -9.22 -2.29
CA MET A 106 2.64 -10.27 -2.62
C MET A 106 2.20 -11.06 -3.84
N ARG A 107 0.92 -11.41 -3.92
CA ARG A 107 0.40 -12.16 -5.07
C ARG A 107 0.54 -11.39 -6.38
N ILE A 108 0.33 -10.09 -6.33
CA ILE A 108 0.46 -9.23 -7.52
C ILE A 108 1.92 -9.16 -7.97
N VAL A 109 2.82 -8.93 -7.03
CA VAL A 109 4.25 -8.73 -7.34
C VAL A 109 4.92 -10.03 -7.76
N ARG A 110 4.58 -11.15 -7.11
CA ARG A 110 5.23 -12.46 -7.33
C ARG A 110 4.59 -13.29 -8.43
N LYS A 111 3.66 -12.75 -9.13
CA LYS A 111 2.95 -13.46 -10.18
C LYS A 111 3.81 -13.79 -11.39
#